data_22297f241b95b09d3e85b01c7102f379
#
_entry.id   22297f241b95b09d3e85b01c7102f379
#
_cell.length_a   1.000
_cell.length_b   1.000
_cell.length_c   1.000
_cell.angle_alpha   90.00
_cell.angle_beta   90.00
_cell.angle_gamma   90.00
#
_symmetry.space_group_name_H-M   'P 1'
#
loop_
_entity.id
_entity.type
_entity.pdbx_description
1 polymer ?
#
loop_
_entity_poly.entity_id
_entity_poly.type
_entity_poly.pdbx_seq_one_letter_code
_entity_poly.pdbx_strand_id
1 'polypeptide(L)'
;MRSLQWDIFCKVIDNFGDIGVCWRLAADLADRGQQVRLWVDDGAALAWMALDACASVQVLPWTQSMDVSVLEIAPCDVLIEAFGCDAAPEFIAACARIYSATGIKPLWINLEYLSAESYVARCHGLKNLLSGGPAAGWHKVFYYPGFFPGTGGLLREPDLARQQAAFDREAWLERQGIDWQGETLVSLFCYEPPALTQLLANLEQNGINGQRAHLLVAAGRATEAVKSLLALKKPKNAHQIGLQPNEHGRVQLSISYLPQLSQTDFDHLMWASDINFVRGEDSMVRAIWAGKPFVWQIYPQNDGAHGPKLAAFLDMLEAKPGLRAFHHAWNGLAGEVLPPLPELTGWQETISAACTRLALQPDLTTGLIEYALKTR
;
A
#
# COMPACT_ATOMS: atom_id res chain seq x y z
N MET A 1 15.43 20.71 -12.23
CA MET A 1 16.07 19.39 -12.48
C MET A 1 15.88 19.03 -13.95
N ARG A 2 16.75 18.16 -14.50
CA ARG A 2 16.54 17.62 -15.84
C ARG A 2 15.29 16.72 -15.81
N SER A 3 14.32 16.95 -16.69
CA SER A 3 13.18 16.06 -16.87
C SER A 3 13.63 14.82 -17.64
N LEU A 4 13.31 13.64 -17.13
CA LEU A 4 13.56 12.35 -17.75
C LEU A 4 12.23 11.71 -18.16
N GLN A 5 12.30 10.85 -19.19
CA GLN A 5 11.16 10.03 -19.61
C GLN A 5 11.20 8.68 -18.88
N TRP A 6 10.20 8.44 -18.05
CA TRP A 6 10.04 7.20 -17.28
C TRP A 6 8.97 6.32 -17.91
N ASP A 7 9.29 5.05 -18.08
CA ASP A 7 8.37 4.01 -18.51
C ASP A 7 8.23 3.00 -17.38
N ILE A 8 7.06 2.91 -16.75
CA ILE A 8 6.80 2.01 -15.62
C ILE A 8 5.87 0.91 -16.12
N PHE A 9 6.34 -0.33 -16.07
CA PHE A 9 5.52 -1.52 -16.37
C PHE A 9 4.94 -2.08 -15.09
N CYS A 10 3.63 -2.23 -15.08
CA CYS A 10 2.86 -2.81 -13.99
C CYS A 10 2.00 -3.95 -14.52
N LYS A 11 2.16 -5.12 -13.91
CA LYS A 11 1.24 -6.26 -14.07
C LYS A 11 0.43 -6.39 -12.80
N VAL A 12 -0.90 -6.35 -12.93
CA VAL A 12 -1.80 -6.43 -11.78
C VAL A 12 -1.96 -7.89 -11.35
N ILE A 13 -1.35 -8.26 -10.24
CA ILE A 13 -1.40 -9.61 -9.65
C ILE A 13 -2.23 -9.61 -8.37
N ASP A 14 -1.95 -8.71 -7.44
CA ASP A 14 -2.70 -8.56 -6.17
C ASP A 14 -3.71 -7.42 -6.26
N ASN A 15 -4.87 -7.71 -6.87
CA ASN A 15 -6.03 -6.79 -6.96
C ASN A 15 -5.62 -5.33 -7.25
N PHE A 16 -5.43 -4.53 -6.18
CA PHE A 16 -5.18 -3.10 -6.27
C PHE A 16 -3.80 -2.69 -5.72
N GLY A 17 -3.04 -3.63 -5.14
CA GLY A 17 -1.74 -3.34 -4.52
C GLY A 17 -0.71 -2.87 -5.53
N ASP A 18 -0.46 -3.68 -6.56
CA ASP A 18 0.57 -3.40 -7.56
C ASP A 18 0.29 -2.11 -8.33
N ILE A 19 -0.96 -1.97 -8.84
CA ILE A 19 -1.36 -0.77 -9.59
C ILE A 19 -1.41 0.46 -8.69
N GLY A 20 -1.76 0.31 -7.41
CA GLY A 20 -1.80 1.39 -6.43
C GLY A 20 -0.42 2.01 -6.19
N VAL A 21 0.59 1.17 -5.96
CA VAL A 21 1.98 1.63 -5.80
C VAL A 21 2.50 2.26 -7.09
N CYS A 22 2.29 1.59 -8.23
CA CYS A 22 2.76 2.09 -9.53
C CYS A 22 2.13 3.44 -9.89
N TRP A 23 0.83 3.62 -9.62
CA TRP A 23 0.16 4.89 -9.85
C TRP A 23 0.70 6.01 -8.95
N ARG A 24 0.83 5.76 -7.63
CA ARG A 24 1.41 6.75 -6.70
C ARG A 24 2.82 7.15 -7.10
N LEU A 25 3.65 6.17 -7.48
CA LEU A 25 5.01 6.45 -7.96
C LEU A 25 4.99 7.28 -9.24
N ALA A 26 4.12 6.93 -10.20
CA ALA A 26 4.00 7.65 -11.45
C ALA A 26 3.53 9.10 -11.23
N ALA A 27 2.53 9.30 -10.38
CA ALA A 27 2.02 10.63 -10.03
C ALA A 27 3.06 11.46 -9.30
N ASP A 28 3.75 10.90 -8.30
CA ASP A 28 4.79 11.61 -7.55
C ASP A 28 6.01 11.97 -8.42
N LEU A 29 6.41 11.10 -9.36
CA LEU A 29 7.43 11.42 -10.36
C LEU A 29 6.98 12.60 -11.24
N ALA A 30 5.72 12.58 -11.71
CA ALA A 30 5.17 13.62 -12.56
C ALA A 30 5.05 14.97 -11.82
N ASP A 31 4.63 14.97 -10.57
CA ASP A 31 4.56 16.16 -9.71
C ASP A 31 5.96 16.77 -9.45
N ARG A 32 7.00 15.94 -9.52
CA ARG A 32 8.40 16.38 -9.46
C ARG A 32 8.99 16.77 -10.82
N GLY A 33 8.13 16.93 -11.84
CA GLY A 33 8.50 17.42 -13.17
C GLY A 33 9.11 16.37 -14.11
N GLN A 34 8.91 15.08 -13.84
CA GLN A 34 9.30 14.00 -14.74
C GLN A 34 8.16 13.72 -15.75
N GLN A 35 8.52 13.14 -16.90
CA GLN A 35 7.54 12.66 -17.88
C GLN A 35 7.32 11.16 -17.61
N VAL A 36 6.07 10.72 -17.50
CA VAL A 36 5.79 9.34 -17.09
C VAL A 36 4.79 8.67 -18.02
N ARG A 37 5.15 7.49 -18.51
CA ARG A 37 4.23 6.52 -19.12
C ARG A 37 4.07 5.33 -18.18
N LEU A 38 2.84 5.09 -17.77
CA LEU A 38 2.47 3.94 -16.95
C LEU A 38 1.83 2.89 -17.85
N TRP A 39 2.53 1.79 -18.08
CA TRP A 39 2.10 0.66 -18.88
C TRP A 39 1.41 -0.36 -17.98
N VAL A 40 0.13 -0.61 -18.19
CA VAL A 40 -0.69 -1.50 -17.36
C VAL A 40 -1.38 -2.57 -18.21
N ASP A 41 -1.51 -3.79 -17.68
CA ASP A 41 -2.30 -4.86 -18.30
C ASP A 41 -3.80 -4.69 -18.03
N ASP A 42 -4.17 -4.25 -16.82
CA ASP A 42 -5.53 -3.89 -16.43
C ASP A 42 -5.54 -2.56 -15.66
N GLY A 43 -5.97 -1.51 -16.33
CA GLY A 43 -6.09 -0.16 -15.75
C GLY A 43 -7.48 0.17 -15.18
N ALA A 44 -8.43 -0.79 -15.13
CA ALA A 44 -9.81 -0.51 -14.74
C ALA A 44 -9.93 0.12 -13.34
N ALA A 45 -9.07 -0.26 -12.40
CA ALA A 45 -9.06 0.29 -11.05
C ALA A 45 -8.70 1.79 -11.01
N LEU A 46 -7.94 2.30 -11.95
CA LEU A 46 -7.55 3.72 -12.00
C LEU A 46 -8.76 4.65 -12.17
N ALA A 47 -9.86 4.17 -12.75
CA ALA A 47 -11.07 4.97 -12.95
C ALA A 47 -11.67 5.50 -11.64
N TRP A 48 -11.49 4.81 -10.53
CA TRP A 48 -11.97 5.24 -9.21
C TRP A 48 -10.83 5.52 -8.21
N MET A 49 -9.69 4.86 -8.38
CA MET A 49 -8.53 5.01 -7.51
C MET A 49 -7.81 6.33 -7.72
N ALA A 50 -7.74 6.79 -8.98
CA ALA A 50 -6.98 7.94 -9.45
C ALA A 50 -7.91 9.09 -9.92
N LEU A 51 -8.92 9.43 -9.12
CA LEU A 51 -9.90 10.47 -9.47
C LEU A 51 -9.24 11.85 -9.66
N ASP A 52 -8.19 12.15 -8.91
CA ASP A 52 -7.36 13.35 -9.05
C ASP A 52 -6.29 13.13 -10.13
N ALA A 53 -6.73 12.71 -11.32
CA ALA A 53 -5.87 12.32 -12.41
C ALA A 53 -4.71 13.32 -12.63
N CYS A 54 -3.49 12.86 -12.47
CA CYS A 54 -2.30 13.61 -12.82
C CYS A 54 -2.21 13.69 -14.36
N ALA A 55 -2.55 14.84 -14.95
CA ALA A 55 -2.54 15.05 -16.39
C ALA A 55 -1.17 14.79 -17.04
N SER A 56 -0.12 14.71 -16.22
CA SER A 56 1.26 14.48 -16.66
C SER A 56 1.65 13.00 -16.69
N VAL A 57 0.75 12.07 -16.31
CA VAL A 57 0.95 10.61 -16.42
C VAL A 57 0.14 10.09 -17.60
N GLN A 58 0.82 9.51 -18.58
CA GLN A 58 0.18 8.83 -19.69
C GLN A 58 -0.01 7.36 -19.36
N VAL A 59 -1.27 6.91 -19.18
CA VAL A 59 -1.59 5.49 -18.94
C VAL A 59 -1.76 4.78 -20.27
N LEU A 60 -1.04 3.69 -20.48
CA LEU A 60 -0.99 2.95 -21.74
C LEU A 60 -1.21 1.45 -21.51
N PRO A 61 -1.99 0.75 -22.36
CA PRO A 61 -2.10 -0.70 -22.31
C PRO A 61 -0.86 -1.35 -22.94
N TRP A 62 -0.49 -2.57 -22.45
CA TRP A 62 0.70 -3.26 -22.98
C TRP A 62 0.50 -4.75 -23.31
N THR A 63 -0.73 -5.29 -23.21
CA THR A 63 -0.96 -6.75 -23.29
C THR A 63 -1.36 -7.29 -24.67
N GLN A 64 -1.93 -6.51 -25.59
CA GLN A 64 -2.45 -7.07 -26.85
C GLN A 64 -2.00 -6.35 -28.12
N SER A 65 -1.64 -5.10 -28.04
CA SER A 65 -1.12 -4.32 -29.17
C SER A 65 -0.41 -3.10 -28.62
N MET A 66 0.84 -3.31 -28.20
CA MET A 66 1.63 -2.22 -27.66
C MET A 66 2.02 -1.27 -28.79
N ASP A 67 1.64 0.00 -28.66
CA ASP A 67 2.12 1.04 -29.53
C ASP A 67 3.48 1.55 -29.07
N VAL A 68 4.53 1.05 -29.69
CA VAL A 68 5.91 1.46 -29.42
C VAL A 68 6.34 2.72 -30.18
N SER A 69 5.47 3.30 -31.03
CA SER A 69 5.80 4.52 -31.77
C SER A 69 6.03 5.72 -30.85
N VAL A 70 5.44 5.71 -29.67
CA VAL A 70 5.66 6.72 -28.62
C VAL A 70 7.14 6.86 -28.22
N LEU A 71 7.95 5.80 -28.37
CA LEU A 71 9.39 5.79 -28.10
C LEU A 71 10.19 6.56 -29.16
N GLU A 72 9.68 6.66 -30.39
CA GLU A 72 10.33 7.44 -31.46
C GLU A 72 10.18 8.94 -31.21
N ILE A 73 9.06 9.35 -30.57
CA ILE A 73 8.78 10.74 -30.19
C ILE A 73 9.55 11.11 -28.92
N ALA A 74 9.46 10.27 -27.88
CA ALA A 74 10.11 10.46 -26.60
C ALA A 74 10.79 9.15 -26.15
N PRO A 75 12.09 8.97 -26.44
CA PRO A 75 12.83 7.80 -26.02
C PRO A 75 12.80 7.59 -24.52
N CYS A 76 12.76 6.32 -24.11
CA CYS A 76 12.80 5.94 -22.70
C CYS A 76 14.16 6.28 -22.08
N ASP A 77 14.14 7.05 -20.99
CA ASP A 77 15.33 7.33 -20.19
C ASP A 77 15.47 6.34 -19.04
N VAL A 78 14.37 6.00 -18.37
CA VAL A 78 14.34 5.06 -17.26
C VAL A 78 13.20 4.07 -17.48
N LEU A 79 13.54 2.80 -17.55
CA LEU A 79 12.60 1.70 -17.60
C LEU A 79 12.49 1.07 -16.22
N ILE A 80 11.27 1.02 -15.68
CA ILE A 80 10.95 0.32 -14.42
C ILE A 80 10.08 -0.88 -14.75
N GLU A 81 10.51 -2.06 -14.34
CA GLU A 81 9.68 -3.25 -14.21
C GLU A 81 9.29 -3.40 -12.74
N ALA A 82 8.00 -3.28 -12.44
CA ALA A 82 7.53 -3.32 -11.07
C ALA A 82 7.11 -4.75 -10.66
N PHE A 83 7.56 -5.20 -9.49
CA PHE A 83 7.06 -6.39 -8.79
C PHE A 83 7.18 -7.68 -9.62
N GLY A 84 8.33 -7.85 -10.28
CA GLY A 84 8.64 -9.05 -11.05
C GLY A 84 7.89 -9.18 -12.38
N CYS A 85 7.27 -8.10 -12.88
CA CYS A 85 6.81 -8.10 -14.26
C CYS A 85 8.00 -7.96 -15.22
N ASP A 86 7.87 -8.50 -16.42
CA ASP A 86 8.82 -8.28 -17.51
C ASP A 86 8.18 -7.34 -18.53
N ALA A 87 8.92 -6.31 -18.96
CA ALA A 87 8.48 -5.41 -20.02
C ALA A 87 8.28 -6.15 -21.34
N ALA A 88 7.33 -5.70 -22.15
CA ALA A 88 7.02 -6.33 -23.41
C ALA A 88 8.26 -6.45 -24.31
N PRO A 89 8.50 -7.61 -24.98
CA PRO A 89 9.63 -7.80 -25.86
C PRO A 89 9.73 -6.76 -26.98
N GLU A 90 8.59 -6.29 -27.48
CA GLU A 90 8.48 -5.25 -28.52
C GLU A 90 9.02 -3.91 -28.01
N PHE A 91 8.75 -3.56 -26.74
CA PHE A 91 9.29 -2.36 -26.10
C PHE A 91 10.82 -2.44 -26.00
N ILE A 92 11.35 -3.57 -25.51
CA ILE A 92 12.78 -3.78 -25.39
C ILE A 92 13.46 -3.74 -26.76
N ALA A 93 12.84 -4.34 -27.78
CA ALA A 93 13.36 -4.30 -29.16
C ALA A 93 13.37 -2.87 -29.73
N ALA A 94 12.34 -2.05 -29.42
CA ALA A 94 12.30 -0.65 -29.81
C ALA A 94 13.42 0.16 -29.13
N CYS A 95 13.59 0.01 -27.81
CA CYS A 95 14.71 0.62 -27.08
C CYS A 95 16.07 0.23 -27.65
N ALA A 96 16.26 -1.03 -28.04
CA ALA A 96 17.51 -1.49 -28.65
C ALA A 96 17.77 -0.88 -30.03
N ARG A 97 16.73 -0.70 -30.86
CA ARG A 97 16.84 0.02 -32.14
C ARG A 97 17.27 1.48 -31.93
N ILE A 98 16.62 2.17 -30.97
CA ILE A 98 16.96 3.57 -30.64
C ILE A 98 18.40 3.66 -30.13
N TYR A 99 18.82 2.73 -29.25
CA TYR A 99 20.20 2.66 -28.80
C TYR A 99 21.19 2.48 -29.93
N SER A 100 20.89 1.62 -30.89
CA SER A 100 21.75 1.39 -32.06
C SER A 100 21.93 2.66 -32.94
N ALA A 101 20.90 3.53 -32.95
CA ALA A 101 20.93 4.77 -33.70
C ALA A 101 21.56 5.95 -32.94
N THR A 102 21.39 6.01 -31.60
CA THR A 102 21.74 7.17 -30.78
C THR A 102 22.89 6.93 -29.79
N GLY A 103 23.22 5.69 -29.49
CA GLY A 103 24.15 5.33 -28.42
C GLY A 103 23.60 5.49 -27.02
N ILE A 104 22.32 5.88 -26.86
CA ILE A 104 21.69 6.14 -25.56
C ILE A 104 20.72 4.99 -25.26
N LYS A 105 20.97 4.27 -24.16
CA LYS A 105 20.10 3.22 -23.65
C LYS A 105 19.40 3.65 -22.35
N PRO A 106 18.21 3.12 -22.06
CA PRO A 106 17.56 3.39 -20.79
C PRO A 106 18.34 2.80 -19.61
N LEU A 107 18.24 3.45 -18.46
CA LEU A 107 18.50 2.83 -17.17
C LEU A 107 17.40 1.82 -16.90
N TRP A 108 17.72 0.55 -16.73
CA TRP A 108 16.72 -0.51 -16.50
C TRP A 108 16.70 -0.92 -15.05
N ILE A 109 15.58 -0.69 -14.40
CA ILE A 109 15.33 -0.95 -12.97
C ILE A 109 14.29 -2.06 -12.83
N ASN A 110 14.59 -3.05 -12.02
CA ASN A 110 13.61 -3.97 -11.46
C ASN A 110 13.24 -3.48 -10.09
N LEU A 111 12.04 -2.91 -9.95
CA LEU A 111 11.51 -2.42 -8.68
C LEU A 111 10.88 -3.59 -7.93
N GLU A 112 11.52 -3.99 -6.85
CA GLU A 112 11.17 -5.15 -6.05
C GLU A 112 10.08 -4.84 -5.01
N TYR A 113 9.49 -5.89 -4.45
CA TYR A 113 8.57 -5.78 -3.33
C TYR A 113 9.26 -5.23 -2.08
N LEU A 114 8.50 -4.47 -1.28
CA LEU A 114 8.95 -3.93 -0.02
C LEU A 114 9.20 -5.04 1.01
N SER A 115 10.33 -4.99 1.71
CA SER A 115 10.60 -5.87 2.84
C SER A 115 11.49 -5.18 3.89
N ALA A 116 11.28 -5.55 5.15
CA ALA A 116 12.15 -5.18 6.27
C ALA A 116 13.26 -6.22 6.55
N GLU A 117 13.33 -7.29 5.76
CA GLU A 117 14.31 -8.35 5.94
C GLU A 117 15.72 -7.89 5.56
N SER A 118 16.71 -8.42 6.23
CA SER A 118 18.12 -7.98 6.10
C SER A 118 18.75 -8.18 4.72
N TYR A 119 18.19 -9.07 3.88
CA TYR A 119 18.69 -9.29 2.53
C TYR A 119 18.48 -8.07 1.62
N VAL A 120 17.45 -7.26 1.89
CA VAL A 120 17.07 -6.10 1.08
C VAL A 120 18.25 -5.14 0.89
N ALA A 121 18.92 -4.76 1.98
CA ALA A 121 20.08 -3.87 1.91
C ALA A 121 21.27 -4.48 1.14
N ARG A 122 21.43 -5.80 1.16
CA ARG A 122 22.50 -6.49 0.43
C ARG A 122 22.19 -6.65 -1.06
N CYS A 123 20.91 -6.75 -1.40
CA CYS A 123 20.47 -6.96 -2.79
C CYS A 123 20.17 -5.66 -3.51
N HIS A 124 19.93 -4.55 -2.78
CA HIS A 124 19.67 -3.25 -3.37
C HIS A 124 20.87 -2.76 -4.20
N GLY A 125 20.59 -2.36 -5.43
CA GLY A 125 21.62 -1.87 -6.37
C GLY A 125 22.42 -2.97 -7.08
N LEU A 126 22.19 -4.26 -6.81
CA LEU A 126 22.83 -5.33 -7.57
C LEU A 126 22.41 -5.27 -9.03
N LYS A 127 23.35 -5.64 -9.91
CA LYS A 127 23.15 -5.61 -11.35
C LYS A 127 23.14 -7.02 -11.92
N ASN A 128 22.17 -7.30 -12.77
CA ASN A 128 22.12 -8.52 -13.57
C ASN A 128 22.46 -8.19 -15.04
N LEU A 129 23.43 -8.89 -15.60
CA LEU A 129 23.79 -8.78 -17.01
C LEU A 129 22.83 -9.63 -17.86
N LEU A 130 22.17 -9.02 -18.83
CA LEU A 130 21.31 -9.73 -19.77
C LEU A 130 22.15 -10.46 -20.81
N SER A 131 21.99 -11.78 -20.88
CA SER A 131 22.81 -12.66 -21.75
C SER A 131 22.22 -12.86 -23.15
N GLY A 132 20.97 -12.47 -23.39
CA GLY A 132 20.27 -12.72 -24.66
C GLY A 132 19.25 -11.67 -25.04
N GLY A 133 18.68 -11.84 -26.24
CA GLY A 133 17.65 -10.94 -26.76
C GLY A 133 18.18 -9.60 -27.28
N PRO A 134 17.29 -8.66 -27.64
CA PRO A 134 17.66 -7.37 -28.22
C PRO A 134 18.52 -6.49 -27.30
N ALA A 135 18.42 -6.69 -25.99
CA ALA A 135 19.16 -5.95 -24.97
C ALA A 135 20.37 -6.75 -24.41
N ALA A 136 20.88 -7.73 -25.14
CA ALA A 136 22.09 -8.48 -24.73
C ALA A 136 23.25 -7.53 -24.39
N GLY A 137 23.91 -7.75 -23.26
CA GLY A 137 24.96 -6.87 -22.74
C GLY A 137 24.48 -5.64 -21.93
N TRP A 138 23.18 -5.45 -21.80
CA TRP A 138 22.64 -4.44 -20.88
C TRP A 138 22.57 -4.99 -19.45
N HIS A 139 22.44 -4.07 -18.49
CA HIS A 139 22.26 -4.43 -17.07
C HIS A 139 20.87 -4.02 -16.60
N LYS A 140 20.23 -4.92 -15.87
CA LYS A 140 19.04 -4.65 -15.06
C LYS A 140 19.48 -4.46 -13.61
N VAL A 141 19.04 -3.39 -12.94
CA VAL A 141 19.39 -3.08 -11.56
C VAL A 141 18.23 -3.48 -10.66
N PHE A 142 18.50 -4.24 -9.61
CA PHE A 142 17.50 -4.55 -8.58
C PHE A 142 17.39 -3.40 -7.60
N TYR A 143 16.23 -2.77 -7.54
CA TYR A 143 15.95 -1.63 -6.67
C TYR A 143 14.92 -2.05 -5.64
N TYR A 144 15.35 -2.20 -4.40
CA TYR A 144 14.51 -2.65 -3.30
C TYR A 144 14.02 -1.47 -2.47
N PRO A 145 12.71 -1.17 -2.42
CA PRO A 145 12.14 -0.36 -1.36
C PRO A 145 12.44 -0.98 0.00
N GLY A 146 12.60 -0.16 1.03
CA GLY A 146 12.95 -0.68 2.34
C GLY A 146 12.95 0.38 3.42
N PHE A 147 13.15 -0.07 4.66
CA PHE A 147 13.00 0.72 5.87
C PHE A 147 14.32 1.22 6.45
N PHE A 148 15.45 0.80 5.89
CA PHE A 148 16.78 1.07 6.44
C PHE A 148 17.63 1.89 5.47
N PRO A 149 18.63 2.64 5.98
CA PRO A 149 19.64 3.24 5.12
C PRO A 149 20.31 2.20 4.21
N GLY A 150 20.55 2.57 2.95
CA GLY A 150 21.09 1.66 1.94
C GLY A 150 20.03 0.84 1.20
N THR A 151 18.77 1.13 1.39
CA THR A 151 17.63 0.64 0.60
C THR A 151 16.99 1.79 -0.18
N GLY A 152 15.98 1.49 -1.02
CA GLY A 152 15.31 2.49 -1.84
C GLY A 152 14.36 3.43 -1.09
N GLY A 153 14.19 3.27 0.22
CA GLY A 153 13.23 4.07 1.00
C GLY A 153 11.77 3.65 0.78
N LEU A 154 10.86 4.47 1.27
CA LEU A 154 9.41 4.28 1.17
C LEU A 154 8.79 5.36 0.30
N LEU A 155 7.72 5.04 -0.40
CA LEU A 155 6.95 6.03 -1.14
C LEU A 155 6.35 7.05 -0.17
N ARG A 156 6.62 8.33 -0.41
CA ARG A 156 6.13 9.45 0.40
C ARG A 156 6.15 10.73 -0.44
N GLU A 157 4.98 11.28 -0.68
CA GLU A 157 4.82 12.54 -1.39
C GLU A 157 5.41 13.71 -0.57
N PRO A 158 6.05 14.70 -1.19
CA PRO A 158 6.73 15.80 -0.46
C PRO A 158 5.80 16.63 0.42
N ASP A 159 4.54 16.73 0.05
CA ASP A 159 3.54 17.55 0.73
C ASP A 159 2.59 16.78 1.66
N LEU A 160 2.78 15.45 1.80
CA LEU A 160 1.93 14.56 2.60
C LEU A 160 1.71 15.08 4.02
N ALA A 161 2.77 15.52 4.70
CA ALA A 161 2.67 16.05 6.06
C ALA A 161 1.82 17.35 6.12
N ARG A 162 1.91 18.19 5.09
CA ARG A 162 1.10 19.41 4.98
C ARG A 162 -0.38 19.07 4.74
N GLN A 163 -0.67 18.11 3.86
CA GLN A 163 -2.02 17.64 3.60
C GLN A 163 -2.63 17.05 4.88
N GLN A 164 -1.88 16.22 5.59
CA GLN A 164 -2.34 15.62 6.85
C GLN A 164 -2.60 16.68 7.93
N ALA A 165 -1.76 17.71 8.04
CA ALA A 165 -1.96 18.79 9.00
C ALA A 165 -3.18 19.68 8.66
N ALA A 166 -3.57 19.77 7.40
CA ALA A 166 -4.74 20.50 6.93
C ALA A 166 -6.03 19.67 6.91
N PHE A 167 -5.94 18.37 7.23
CA PHE A 167 -7.07 17.45 7.17
C PHE A 167 -8.10 17.74 8.27
N ASP A 168 -9.35 17.90 7.85
CA ASP A 168 -10.51 18.05 8.74
C ASP A 168 -11.27 16.72 8.82
N ARG A 169 -11.15 16.06 9.98
CA ARG A 169 -11.75 14.75 10.27
C ARG A 169 -13.28 14.79 10.20
N GLU A 170 -13.88 15.78 10.84
CA GLU A 170 -15.34 15.88 10.94
C GLU A 170 -15.96 16.17 9.57
N ALA A 171 -15.41 17.12 8.85
CA ALA A 171 -15.85 17.45 7.50
C ALA A 171 -15.70 16.28 6.53
N TRP A 172 -14.64 15.45 6.67
CA TRP A 172 -14.48 14.26 5.84
C TRP A 172 -15.51 13.19 6.17
N LEU A 173 -15.74 12.90 7.45
CA LEU A 173 -16.76 11.93 7.90
C LEU A 173 -18.15 12.32 7.41
N GLU A 174 -18.51 13.60 7.51
CA GLU A 174 -19.79 14.12 6.99
C GLU A 174 -19.92 13.88 5.48
N ARG A 175 -18.87 14.18 4.69
CA ARG A 175 -18.87 13.92 3.23
C ARG A 175 -19.02 12.44 2.90
N GLN A 176 -18.51 11.53 3.74
CA GLN A 176 -18.70 10.09 3.60
C GLN A 176 -20.06 9.60 4.10
N GLY A 177 -20.91 10.49 4.61
CA GLY A 177 -22.22 10.14 5.17
C GLY A 177 -22.14 9.38 6.49
N ILE A 178 -21.05 9.55 7.25
CA ILE A 178 -20.81 8.88 8.53
C ILE A 178 -21.31 9.79 9.64
N ASP A 179 -22.36 9.34 10.35
CA ASP A 179 -22.87 10.00 11.56
C ASP A 179 -21.99 9.61 12.76
N TRP A 180 -20.97 10.42 13.01
CA TRP A 180 -20.01 10.20 14.09
C TRP A 180 -20.40 10.97 15.35
N GLN A 181 -20.53 10.28 16.46
CA GLN A 181 -20.97 10.82 17.76
C GLN A 181 -19.85 10.76 18.81
N GLY A 182 -18.58 10.75 18.37
CA GLY A 182 -17.43 10.71 19.28
C GLY A 182 -16.93 9.29 19.59
N GLU A 183 -17.40 8.27 18.87
CA GLU A 183 -16.89 6.90 18.99
C GLU A 183 -15.42 6.78 18.56
N THR A 184 -14.72 5.78 19.10
CA THR A 184 -13.40 5.40 18.58
C THR A 184 -13.55 4.81 17.18
N LEU A 185 -12.95 5.45 16.19
CA LEU A 185 -13.02 5.02 14.79
C LEU A 185 -11.99 3.94 14.49
N VAL A 186 -12.46 2.87 13.88
CA VAL A 186 -11.64 1.72 13.45
C VAL A 186 -11.76 1.55 11.95
N SER A 187 -10.72 1.77 11.17
CA SER A 187 -10.76 1.40 9.75
C SER A 187 -10.45 -0.08 9.56
N LEU A 188 -11.19 -0.74 8.67
CA LEU A 188 -10.98 -2.15 8.34
C LEU A 188 -10.81 -2.33 6.84
N PHE A 189 -9.57 -2.56 6.44
CA PHE A 189 -9.18 -2.98 5.10
C PHE A 189 -8.34 -4.25 5.24
N CYS A 190 -8.96 -5.41 5.04
CA CYS A 190 -8.33 -6.71 5.28
C CYS A 190 -8.63 -7.69 4.13
N TYR A 191 -7.88 -8.80 4.11
CA TYR A 191 -8.30 -10.03 3.44
C TYR A 191 -9.36 -10.73 4.32
N GLU A 192 -9.28 -12.04 4.52
CA GLU A 192 -10.14 -12.80 5.43
C GLU A 192 -9.29 -13.33 6.61
N PRO A 193 -8.90 -12.47 7.58
CA PRO A 193 -8.07 -12.91 8.69
C PRO A 193 -8.83 -13.86 9.61
N PRO A 194 -8.18 -14.94 10.11
CA PRO A 194 -8.84 -15.91 10.97
C PRO A 194 -9.45 -15.29 12.23
N ALA A 195 -8.83 -14.21 12.73
CA ALA A 195 -9.24 -13.52 13.95
C ALA A 195 -10.36 -12.47 13.76
N LEU A 196 -10.88 -12.28 12.53
CA LEU A 196 -11.92 -11.27 12.26
C LEU A 196 -13.18 -11.46 13.13
N THR A 197 -13.61 -12.71 13.29
CA THR A 197 -14.78 -13.03 14.15
C THR A 197 -14.56 -12.59 15.58
N GLN A 198 -13.36 -12.79 16.12
CA GLN A 198 -12.99 -12.41 17.48
C GLN A 198 -12.88 -10.89 17.62
N LEU A 199 -12.32 -10.20 16.62
CA LEU A 199 -12.27 -8.73 16.60
C LEU A 199 -13.69 -8.14 16.69
N LEU A 200 -14.60 -8.60 15.83
CA LEU A 200 -15.99 -8.12 15.84
C LEU A 200 -16.70 -8.40 17.17
N ALA A 201 -16.49 -9.59 17.74
CA ALA A 201 -17.07 -9.93 19.05
C ALA A 201 -16.49 -9.06 20.18
N ASN A 202 -15.19 -8.83 20.19
CA ASN A 202 -14.54 -7.97 21.19
C ASN A 202 -15.03 -6.52 21.10
N LEU A 203 -15.15 -5.96 19.89
CA LEU A 203 -15.66 -4.61 19.68
C LEU A 203 -17.14 -4.50 20.07
N GLU A 204 -17.96 -5.52 19.77
CA GLU A 204 -19.38 -5.55 20.12
C GLU A 204 -19.59 -5.60 21.63
N GLN A 205 -18.79 -6.39 22.36
CA GLN A 205 -18.94 -6.60 23.80
C GLN A 205 -18.31 -5.47 24.64
N ASN A 206 -17.10 -5.05 24.25
CA ASN A 206 -16.25 -4.22 25.08
C ASN A 206 -16.00 -2.82 24.50
N GLY A 207 -16.28 -2.61 23.21
CA GLY A 207 -15.77 -1.43 22.51
C GLY A 207 -14.23 -1.40 22.50
N ILE A 208 -13.65 -0.22 22.59
CA ILE A 208 -12.22 0.00 22.82
C ILE A 208 -12.05 0.77 24.12
N ASN A 209 -11.40 0.18 25.11
CA ASN A 209 -11.27 0.75 26.47
C ASN A 209 -12.60 1.17 27.09
N GLY A 210 -13.66 0.41 26.85
CA GLY A 210 -15.01 0.70 27.34
C GLY A 210 -15.73 1.83 26.60
N GLN A 211 -15.11 2.43 25.59
CA GLN A 211 -15.74 3.40 24.70
C GLN A 211 -16.37 2.70 23.49
N ARG A 212 -17.46 3.26 23.00
CA ARG A 212 -18.08 2.77 21.77
C ARG A 212 -17.11 2.83 20.59
N ALA A 213 -17.15 1.83 19.76
CA ALA A 213 -16.37 1.76 18.53
C ALA A 213 -17.25 1.93 17.30
N HIS A 214 -16.75 2.59 16.27
CA HIS A 214 -17.38 2.67 14.98
C HIS A 214 -16.42 2.08 13.92
N LEU A 215 -16.83 0.97 13.33
CA LEU A 215 -16.05 0.25 12.33
C LEU A 215 -16.35 0.77 10.93
N LEU A 216 -15.35 1.34 10.29
CA LEU A 216 -15.39 1.83 8.91
C LEU A 216 -14.82 0.75 8.00
N VAL A 217 -15.69 0.03 7.31
CA VAL A 217 -15.31 -1.14 6.51
C VAL A 217 -15.09 -0.74 5.06
N ALA A 218 -13.87 -0.87 4.57
CA ALA A 218 -13.54 -0.58 3.17
C ALA A 218 -14.26 -1.54 2.21
N ALA A 219 -14.57 -1.05 1.02
CA ALA A 219 -15.20 -1.83 -0.04
C ALA A 219 -14.38 -3.06 -0.45
N GLY A 220 -15.05 -4.06 -1.00
CA GLY A 220 -14.45 -5.30 -1.50
C GLY A 220 -14.37 -6.39 -0.42
N ARG A 221 -13.24 -7.11 -0.35
CA ARG A 221 -13.07 -8.32 0.48
C ARG A 221 -13.42 -8.11 1.96
N ALA A 222 -13.05 -6.98 2.56
CA ALA A 222 -13.38 -6.67 3.94
C ALA A 222 -14.89 -6.57 4.16
N THR A 223 -15.61 -5.88 3.27
CA THR A 223 -17.08 -5.78 3.30
C THR A 223 -17.74 -7.14 3.20
N GLU A 224 -17.31 -7.98 2.27
CA GLU A 224 -17.88 -9.33 2.08
C GLU A 224 -17.61 -10.24 3.28
N ALA A 225 -16.41 -10.19 3.84
CA ALA A 225 -16.04 -10.94 5.04
C ALA A 225 -16.90 -10.54 6.24
N VAL A 226 -17.05 -9.25 6.52
CA VAL A 226 -17.87 -8.75 7.64
C VAL A 226 -19.35 -9.11 7.44
N LYS A 227 -19.91 -8.88 6.26
CA LYS A 227 -21.30 -9.22 5.95
C LYS A 227 -21.58 -10.71 6.12
N SER A 228 -20.68 -11.57 5.64
CA SER A 228 -20.79 -13.02 5.76
C SER A 228 -20.82 -13.46 7.22
N LEU A 229 -19.93 -12.93 8.06
CA LEU A 229 -19.90 -13.25 9.49
C LEU A 229 -21.14 -12.78 10.24
N LEU A 230 -21.64 -11.57 9.93
CA LEU A 230 -22.87 -11.07 10.55
C LEU A 230 -24.12 -11.84 10.12
N ALA A 231 -24.15 -12.33 8.87
CA ALA A 231 -25.23 -13.18 8.39
C ALA A 231 -25.30 -14.54 9.11
N LEU A 232 -24.14 -15.11 9.48
CA LEU A 232 -24.07 -16.35 10.25
C LEU A 232 -24.55 -16.20 11.70
N LYS A 233 -24.46 -14.99 12.28
CA LYS A 233 -24.94 -14.70 13.65
C LYS A 233 -26.46 -14.54 13.74
N LYS A 234 -27.22 -14.43 12.62
CA LYS A 234 -28.67 -14.25 12.65
C LYS A 234 -29.38 -15.54 13.02
N PRO A 235 -30.25 -15.58 14.04
CA PRO A 235 -31.26 -16.61 14.18
C PRO A 235 -32.18 -16.54 12.94
N LYS A 236 -32.61 -17.71 12.43
CA LYS A 236 -33.40 -17.86 11.18
C LYS A 236 -34.68 -17.00 11.07
N ASN A 237 -35.05 -16.23 12.11
CA ASN A 237 -36.32 -15.50 12.20
C ASN A 237 -36.17 -14.00 12.55
N ALA A 238 -35.02 -13.37 12.41
CA ALA A 238 -34.85 -11.97 12.76
C ALA A 238 -34.78 -11.05 11.53
N HIS A 239 -35.75 -10.16 11.39
CA HIS A 239 -35.87 -9.19 10.29
C HIS A 239 -35.04 -7.89 10.45
N GLN A 240 -34.25 -7.76 11.51
CA GLN A 240 -33.42 -6.57 11.73
C GLN A 240 -31.98 -6.97 12.01
N ILE A 241 -31.02 -6.28 11.32
CA ILE A 241 -29.60 -6.34 11.62
C ILE A 241 -29.40 -5.42 12.85
N GLY A 242 -29.64 -5.96 14.05
CA GLY A 242 -29.31 -5.31 15.31
C GLY A 242 -28.09 -5.99 15.91
N LEU A 243 -27.05 -5.24 16.22
CA LEU A 243 -25.99 -5.68 17.11
C LEU A 243 -26.62 -5.92 18.49
N GLN A 244 -26.20 -6.99 19.18
CA GLN A 244 -26.77 -7.34 20.49
C GLN A 244 -26.28 -6.32 21.53
N PRO A 245 -27.16 -5.76 22.39
CA PRO A 245 -26.73 -4.95 23.51
C PRO A 245 -25.87 -5.78 24.48
N ASN A 246 -24.89 -5.15 25.12
CA ASN A 246 -24.13 -5.77 26.20
C ASN A 246 -25.02 -5.95 27.47
N GLU A 247 -24.45 -6.51 28.55
CA GLU A 247 -25.14 -6.71 29.84
C GLU A 247 -25.76 -5.43 30.43
N HIS A 248 -25.29 -4.25 29.98
CA HIS A 248 -25.81 -2.94 30.35
C HIS A 248 -26.82 -2.37 29.34
N GLY A 249 -27.25 -3.17 28.34
CA GLY A 249 -28.23 -2.76 27.34
C GLY A 249 -27.68 -1.76 26.29
N ARG A 250 -26.36 -1.57 26.20
CA ARG A 250 -25.73 -0.63 25.26
C ARG A 250 -25.07 -1.36 24.08
N VAL A 251 -25.30 -0.86 22.88
CA VAL A 251 -24.58 -1.29 21.67
C VAL A 251 -23.20 -0.62 21.70
N GLN A 252 -22.12 -1.42 21.68
CA GLN A 252 -20.75 -0.92 21.74
C GLN A 252 -20.11 -0.77 20.35
N LEU A 253 -20.71 -1.33 19.30
CA LEU A 253 -20.18 -1.30 17.95
C LEU A 253 -21.24 -0.78 16.97
N SER A 254 -20.87 0.24 16.19
CA SER A 254 -21.53 0.62 14.93
C SER A 254 -20.67 0.26 13.74
N ILE A 255 -21.29 0.02 12.59
CA ILE A 255 -20.58 -0.39 11.36
C ILE A 255 -21.09 0.44 10.19
N SER A 256 -20.17 1.09 9.49
CA SER A 256 -20.41 1.74 8.19
C SER A 256 -19.61 1.06 7.09
N TYR A 257 -20.27 0.77 5.97
CA TYR A 257 -19.64 0.24 4.78
C TYR A 257 -19.33 1.38 3.83
N LEU A 258 -18.05 1.55 3.52
CA LEU A 258 -17.58 2.62 2.64
C LEU A 258 -17.72 2.22 1.17
N PRO A 259 -17.91 3.18 0.26
CA PRO A 259 -17.77 2.96 -1.17
C PRO A 259 -16.31 2.65 -1.53
N GLN A 260 -16.04 2.40 -2.81
CA GLN A 260 -14.67 2.44 -3.32
C GLN A 260 -14.11 3.85 -3.11
N LEU A 261 -12.95 3.95 -2.48
CA LEU A 261 -12.29 5.21 -2.14
C LEU A 261 -11.16 5.48 -3.13
N SER A 262 -11.02 6.73 -3.54
CA SER A 262 -9.78 7.18 -4.20
C SER A 262 -8.57 6.96 -3.29
N GLN A 263 -7.36 7.00 -3.83
CA GLN A 263 -6.15 6.89 -3.01
C GLN A 263 -6.06 8.01 -1.97
N THR A 264 -6.49 9.21 -2.34
CA THR A 264 -6.56 10.37 -1.43
C THR A 264 -7.56 10.12 -0.30
N ASP A 265 -8.78 9.66 -0.63
CA ASP A 265 -9.77 9.35 0.40
C ASP A 265 -9.38 8.14 1.26
N PHE A 266 -8.62 7.20 0.72
CA PHE A 266 -8.07 6.10 1.53
C PHE A 266 -7.04 6.61 2.54
N ASP A 267 -6.21 7.58 2.18
CA ASP A 267 -5.33 8.25 3.13
C ASP A 267 -6.13 9.02 4.19
N HIS A 268 -7.17 9.73 3.79
CA HIS A 268 -8.08 10.42 4.70
C HIS A 268 -8.79 9.46 5.67
N LEU A 269 -9.20 8.26 5.22
CA LEU A 269 -9.75 7.22 6.08
C LEU A 269 -8.77 6.84 7.20
N MET A 270 -7.49 6.67 6.86
CA MET A 270 -6.46 6.32 7.84
C MET A 270 -6.15 7.48 8.80
N TRP A 271 -6.23 8.73 8.34
CA TRP A 271 -6.05 9.90 9.21
C TRP A 271 -7.26 10.12 10.12
N ALA A 272 -8.47 9.85 9.62
CA ALA A 272 -9.70 9.95 10.40
C ALA A 272 -9.81 8.89 11.49
N SER A 273 -9.24 7.71 11.29
CA SER A 273 -9.38 6.58 12.20
C SER A 273 -8.40 6.65 13.38
N ASP A 274 -8.82 6.12 14.53
CA ASP A 274 -7.98 6.05 15.74
C ASP A 274 -7.11 4.79 15.75
N ILE A 275 -7.54 3.73 15.02
CA ILE A 275 -6.76 2.53 14.72
C ILE A 275 -7.10 2.03 13.33
N ASN A 276 -6.09 1.54 12.60
CA ASN A 276 -6.19 1.09 11.23
C ASN A 276 -5.85 -0.39 11.10
N PHE A 277 -6.76 -1.18 10.54
CA PHE A 277 -6.46 -2.53 10.06
C PHE A 277 -6.20 -2.45 8.56
N VAL A 278 -4.99 -2.76 8.15
CA VAL A 278 -4.54 -2.62 6.75
C VAL A 278 -3.99 -3.93 6.20
N ARG A 279 -3.94 -4.06 4.87
CA ARG A 279 -3.42 -5.24 4.18
C ARG A 279 -2.48 -4.86 3.05
N GLY A 280 -1.64 -5.82 2.63
CA GLY A 280 -0.70 -5.58 1.53
C GLY A 280 0.36 -4.52 1.88
N GLU A 281 1.17 -4.14 0.91
CA GLU A 281 2.34 -3.28 1.16
C GLU A 281 2.01 -1.78 1.06
N ASP A 282 1.21 -1.37 0.06
CA ASP A 282 0.84 0.04 -0.12
C ASP A 282 0.13 0.59 1.12
N SER A 283 -0.98 -0.06 1.53
CA SER A 283 -1.76 0.43 2.67
C SER A 283 -0.99 0.38 4.00
N MET A 284 -0.03 -0.55 4.15
CA MET A 284 0.86 -0.57 5.31
C MET A 284 1.79 0.64 5.32
N VAL A 285 2.37 1.02 4.19
CA VAL A 285 3.18 2.24 4.07
C VAL A 285 2.35 3.48 4.39
N ARG A 286 1.12 3.55 3.88
CA ARG A 286 0.20 4.67 4.17
C ARG A 286 -0.20 4.73 5.65
N ALA A 287 -0.39 3.57 6.31
CA ALA A 287 -0.66 3.50 7.74
C ALA A 287 0.53 3.99 8.59
N ILE A 288 1.77 3.70 8.18
CA ILE A 288 2.96 4.27 8.82
C ILE A 288 2.92 5.81 8.73
N TRP A 289 2.67 6.36 7.55
CA TRP A 289 2.63 7.81 7.35
C TRP A 289 1.43 8.47 8.02
N ALA A 290 0.31 7.77 8.19
CA ALA A 290 -0.81 8.24 9.00
C ALA A 290 -0.40 8.48 10.46
N GLY A 291 0.64 7.80 10.94
CA GLY A 291 1.17 7.97 12.29
C GLY A 291 0.20 7.50 13.38
N LYS A 292 -0.81 6.74 13.05
CA LYS A 292 -1.83 6.19 13.95
C LYS A 292 -1.53 4.73 14.28
N PRO A 293 -2.04 4.18 15.40
CA PRO A 293 -1.99 2.74 15.64
C PRO A 293 -2.52 1.96 14.45
N PHE A 294 -1.83 0.89 14.07
CA PHE A 294 -2.33 0.01 13.03
C PHE A 294 -1.93 -1.45 13.22
N VAL A 295 -2.67 -2.32 12.56
CA VAL A 295 -2.41 -3.76 12.48
C VAL A 295 -2.32 -4.13 11.00
N TRP A 296 -1.19 -4.67 10.60
CA TRP A 296 -0.94 -5.10 9.23
C TRP A 296 -1.30 -6.57 9.03
N GLN A 297 -2.18 -6.84 8.07
CA GLN A 297 -2.38 -8.19 7.54
C GLN A 297 -1.46 -8.37 6.33
N ILE A 298 -0.41 -9.15 6.52
CA ILE A 298 0.49 -9.52 5.44
C ILE A 298 -0.22 -10.48 4.48
N TYR A 299 0.13 -10.43 3.19
CA TYR A 299 -0.41 -11.38 2.21
C TYR A 299 0.02 -12.80 2.57
N PRO A 300 -0.92 -13.73 2.81
CA PRO A 300 -0.59 -15.10 3.20
C PRO A 300 0.08 -15.83 2.03
N GLN A 301 1.22 -16.46 2.30
CA GLN A 301 1.97 -17.27 1.34
C GLN A 301 1.97 -18.73 1.78
N ASN A 302 1.75 -19.64 0.84
CA ASN A 302 1.60 -21.08 1.13
C ASN A 302 2.90 -21.73 1.65
N ASP A 303 4.05 -21.14 1.38
CA ASP A 303 5.39 -21.58 1.84
C ASP A 303 5.75 -21.05 3.24
N GLY A 304 4.87 -20.25 3.87
CA GLY A 304 5.10 -19.65 5.18
C GLY A 304 6.07 -18.47 5.20
N ALA A 305 6.55 -17.98 4.06
CA ALA A 305 7.50 -16.86 3.99
C ALA A 305 6.96 -15.55 4.59
N HIS A 306 5.64 -15.40 4.67
CA HIS A 306 5.01 -14.24 5.31
C HIS A 306 5.32 -14.10 6.81
N GLY A 307 5.59 -15.21 7.53
CA GLY A 307 5.92 -15.17 8.96
C GLY A 307 7.24 -14.44 9.25
N PRO A 308 8.38 -14.83 8.68
CA PRO A 308 9.65 -14.11 8.78
C PRO A 308 9.56 -12.64 8.32
N LYS A 309 8.85 -12.36 7.22
CA LYS A 309 8.64 -11.00 6.72
C LYS A 309 7.88 -10.13 7.73
N LEU A 310 6.83 -10.67 8.36
CA LEU A 310 6.11 -9.98 9.43
C LEU A 310 7.00 -9.76 10.66
N ALA A 311 7.77 -10.76 11.06
CA ALA A 311 8.67 -10.63 12.20
C ALA A 311 9.71 -9.52 11.98
N ALA A 312 10.36 -9.48 10.81
CA ALA A 312 11.30 -8.44 10.43
C ALA A 312 10.65 -7.03 10.44
N PHE A 313 9.41 -6.92 9.97
CA PHE A 313 8.65 -5.67 10.02
C PHE A 313 8.37 -5.23 11.47
N LEU A 314 7.96 -6.14 12.35
CA LEU A 314 7.70 -5.85 13.75
C LEU A 314 8.99 -5.50 14.53
N ASP A 315 10.14 -6.07 14.13
CA ASP A 315 11.46 -5.70 14.64
C ASP A 315 11.84 -4.29 14.21
N MET A 316 11.63 -3.95 12.92
CA MET A 316 11.84 -2.60 12.38
C MET A 316 10.99 -1.55 13.11
N LEU A 317 9.74 -1.86 13.44
CA LEU A 317 8.86 -0.99 14.23
C LEU A 317 9.30 -0.86 15.69
N GLU A 318 10.19 -1.71 16.20
CA GLU A 318 10.47 -1.86 17.63
C GLU A 318 9.18 -2.19 18.41
N ALA A 319 8.33 -3.05 17.80
CA ALA A 319 7.01 -3.35 18.30
C ALA A 319 7.06 -3.94 19.72
N LYS A 320 6.33 -3.31 20.64
CA LYS A 320 6.17 -3.80 22.03
C LYS A 320 5.44 -5.16 22.02
N PRO A 321 5.62 -6.00 23.07
CA PRO A 321 5.08 -7.37 23.09
C PRO A 321 3.59 -7.48 22.78
N GLY A 322 2.75 -6.56 23.26
CA GLY A 322 1.30 -6.57 23.03
C GLY A 322 0.95 -6.31 21.56
N LEU A 323 1.62 -5.35 20.90
CA LEU A 323 1.43 -5.06 19.48
C LEU A 323 1.88 -6.24 18.62
N ARG A 324 3.01 -6.87 18.98
CA ARG A 324 3.55 -8.05 18.31
C ARG A 324 2.60 -9.25 18.43
N ALA A 325 2.12 -9.54 19.64
CA ALA A 325 1.18 -10.63 19.88
C ALA A 325 -0.13 -10.44 19.08
N PHE A 326 -0.64 -9.21 19.02
CA PHE A 326 -1.84 -8.90 18.25
C PHE A 326 -1.63 -9.13 16.76
N HIS A 327 -0.51 -8.67 16.19
CA HIS A 327 -0.18 -8.92 14.77
C HIS A 327 -0.07 -10.41 14.45
N HIS A 328 0.58 -11.19 15.34
CA HIS A 328 0.71 -12.64 15.13
C HIS A 328 -0.67 -13.33 15.14
N ALA A 329 -1.53 -13.03 16.12
CA ALA A 329 -2.87 -13.58 16.19
C ALA A 329 -3.74 -13.14 14.98
N TRP A 330 -3.66 -11.87 14.59
CA TRP A 330 -4.39 -11.34 13.43
C TRP A 330 -4.01 -12.04 12.13
N ASN A 331 -2.74 -12.40 11.97
CA ASN A 331 -2.21 -13.10 10.80
C ASN A 331 -2.27 -14.63 10.91
N GLY A 332 -2.83 -15.18 11.98
CA GLY A 332 -2.93 -16.63 12.18
C GLY A 332 -1.60 -17.33 12.45
N LEU A 333 -0.58 -16.60 12.90
CA LEU A 333 0.78 -17.13 13.14
C LEU A 333 1.03 -17.58 14.57
N ALA A 334 0.16 -17.24 15.52
CA ALA A 334 0.28 -17.63 16.92
C ALA A 334 -1.09 -17.82 17.52
N GLY A 335 -1.36 -19.03 18.02
CA GLY A 335 -2.54 -19.33 18.81
C GLY A 335 -3.87 -18.90 18.21
N GLU A 336 -4.96 -19.40 18.76
CA GLU A 336 -6.30 -19.13 18.21
C GLU A 336 -6.98 -17.88 18.80
N VAL A 337 -6.38 -17.24 19.82
CA VAL A 337 -7.05 -16.17 20.57
C VAL A 337 -6.46 -14.82 20.25
N LEU A 338 -7.28 -13.94 19.67
CA LEU A 338 -6.93 -12.54 19.47
C LEU A 338 -6.92 -11.83 20.83
N PRO A 339 -5.80 -11.21 21.25
CA PRO A 339 -5.77 -10.40 22.47
C PRO A 339 -6.82 -9.26 22.38
N PRO A 340 -7.37 -8.81 23.52
CA PRO A 340 -8.21 -7.61 23.50
C PRO A 340 -7.40 -6.41 23.00
N LEU A 341 -8.08 -5.47 22.35
CA LEU A 341 -7.43 -4.21 21.96
C LEU A 341 -7.04 -3.46 23.25
N PRO A 342 -5.75 -3.13 23.41
CA PRO A 342 -5.29 -2.40 24.58
C PRO A 342 -5.67 -0.92 24.47
N GLU A 343 -5.32 -0.15 25.50
CA GLU A 343 -5.22 1.29 25.35
C GLU A 343 -4.23 1.64 24.21
N LEU A 344 -4.68 2.45 23.26
CA LEU A 344 -3.95 2.69 22.01
C LEU A 344 -2.69 3.55 22.18
N THR A 345 -2.54 4.25 23.32
CA THR A 345 -1.42 5.17 23.59
C THR A 345 -0.05 4.54 23.37
N GLY A 346 0.17 3.33 23.91
CA GLY A 346 1.46 2.65 23.75
C GLY A 346 1.75 2.18 22.32
N TRP A 347 0.72 1.89 21.53
CA TRP A 347 0.85 1.61 20.10
C TRP A 347 1.11 2.88 19.31
N GLN A 348 0.40 3.96 19.66
CA GLN A 348 0.60 5.29 19.07
C GLN A 348 2.06 5.76 19.21
N GLU A 349 2.64 5.62 20.40
CA GLU A 349 4.06 5.97 20.64
C GLU A 349 5.01 5.19 19.72
N THR A 350 4.80 3.86 19.61
CA THR A 350 5.61 2.99 18.75
C THR A 350 5.54 3.41 17.29
N ILE A 351 4.33 3.65 16.77
CA ILE A 351 4.14 4.03 15.36
C ILE A 351 4.67 5.44 15.09
N SER A 352 4.42 6.39 15.98
CA SER A 352 4.93 7.77 15.84
C SER A 352 6.46 7.82 15.83
N ALA A 353 7.11 7.03 16.68
CA ALA A 353 8.58 6.93 16.70
C ALA A 353 9.13 6.33 15.40
N ALA A 354 8.50 5.26 14.89
CA ALA A 354 8.88 4.67 13.61
C ALA A 354 8.65 5.65 12.44
N CYS A 355 7.49 6.32 12.37
CA CYS A 355 7.19 7.32 11.37
C CYS A 355 8.26 8.44 11.36
N THR A 356 8.59 8.99 12.53
CA THR A 356 9.61 10.04 12.67
C THR A 356 10.97 9.55 12.17
N ARG A 357 11.39 8.35 12.55
CA ARG A 357 12.67 7.76 12.14
C ARG A 357 12.74 7.54 10.63
N LEU A 358 11.68 7.02 10.03
CA LEU A 358 11.59 6.76 8.60
C LEU A 358 11.51 8.06 7.78
N ALA A 359 10.88 9.10 8.32
CA ALA A 359 10.78 10.41 7.66
C ALA A 359 12.14 11.11 7.46
N LEU A 360 13.16 10.72 8.23
CA LEU A 360 14.53 11.24 8.06
C LEU A 360 15.27 10.63 6.86
N GLN A 361 14.76 9.57 6.27
CA GLN A 361 15.35 8.94 5.10
C GLN A 361 14.79 9.55 3.81
N PRO A 362 15.56 9.52 2.71
CA PRO A 362 15.03 9.85 1.39
C PRO A 362 13.83 8.95 1.06
N ASP A 363 12.80 9.53 0.46
CA ASP A 363 11.68 8.76 -0.06
C ASP A 363 12.08 7.99 -1.34
N LEU A 364 11.26 7.01 -1.73
CA LEU A 364 11.50 6.13 -2.87
C LEU A 364 11.69 6.93 -4.17
N THR A 365 10.85 7.93 -4.42
CA THR A 365 10.89 8.73 -5.64
C THR A 365 12.15 9.59 -5.72
N THR A 366 12.54 10.22 -4.60
CA THR A 366 13.81 10.95 -4.49
C THR A 366 14.99 10.02 -4.80
N GLY A 367 15.02 8.85 -4.17
CA GLY A 367 16.08 7.86 -4.39
C GLY A 367 16.19 7.40 -5.84
N LEU A 368 15.06 7.12 -6.49
CA LEU A 368 15.00 6.72 -7.90
C LEU A 368 15.49 7.84 -8.83
N ILE A 369 15.04 9.07 -8.64
CA ILE A 369 15.48 10.23 -9.45
C ILE A 369 16.98 10.45 -9.29
N GLU A 370 17.50 10.48 -8.05
CA GLU A 370 18.93 10.64 -7.81
C GLU A 370 19.76 9.52 -8.43
N TYR A 371 19.29 8.27 -8.30
CA TYR A 371 19.95 7.11 -8.89
C TYR A 371 20.02 7.24 -10.42
N ALA A 372 18.92 7.63 -11.04
CA ALA A 372 18.84 7.83 -12.49
C ALA A 372 19.80 8.95 -12.97
N LEU A 373 19.82 10.07 -12.26
CA LEU A 373 20.70 11.20 -12.61
C LEU A 373 22.20 10.91 -12.41
N LYS A 374 22.57 10.07 -11.45
CA LYS A 374 23.96 9.66 -11.20
C LYS A 374 24.46 8.60 -12.17
N THR A 375 23.55 7.80 -12.73
CA THR A 375 23.93 6.62 -13.57
C THR A 375 23.97 6.97 -15.05
N ARG A 376 23.38 8.07 -15.46
CA ARG A 376 23.32 8.59 -16.84
C ARG A 376 24.25 9.78 -17.01
#